data_cca498849834446c6b50fc90b28cb017
#
_entry.id   cca498849834446c6b50fc90b28cb017
#
_cell.length_a   1.000
_cell.length_b   1.000
_cell.length_c   1.000
_cell.angle_alpha   90.00
_cell.angle_beta   90.00
_cell.angle_gamma   90.00
#
_symmetry.space_group_name_H-M   'P 1'
#
loop_
_entity.id
_entity.type
_entity.pdbx_description
1 polymer ?
#
loop_
_entity_poly.entity_id
_entity_poly.type
_entity_poly.pdbx_seq_one_letter_code
_entity_poly.pdbx_strand_id
1 'polypeptide(L)'
;MNEDAIKWVVTAFLFSGRPNPQWELTAKQSAVWMNLWQQAATSSKDVERPSILGYTGCRLQYNEHSHWLIYNGCVSFYNKDSVVSKDDKNKEMEKFLLQTAPNDIKNVLRSLAVL
;
A
#
# COMPACT_ATOMS: atom_id res chain seq x y z
N MET A 1 -12.47 -21.50 13.55
CA MET A 1 -12.23 -20.99 13.32
C MET A 1 -11.70 -20.43 12.68
N ASN A 2 -11.57 -20.05 12.61
CA ASN A 2 -10.98 -19.45 12.21
C ASN A 2 -10.56 -18.68 12.06
N GLU A 3 -10.74 -18.30 12.39
CA GLU A 3 -10.23 -17.56 12.53
C GLU A 3 -9.24 -16.92 12.06
N ASP A 4 -8.82 -16.86 12.02
CA ASP A 4 -7.50 -16.75 11.37
C ASP A 4 -7.64 -16.14 9.98
N ALA A 5 -8.58 -15.29 9.86
CA ALA A 5 -8.68 -14.44 8.69
C ALA A 5 -7.43 -13.56 8.68
N ILE A 6 -6.57 -13.75 7.69
CA ILE A 6 -5.42 -12.89 7.46
C ILE A 6 -5.93 -11.47 7.29
N LYS A 7 -5.47 -10.59 8.16
CA LYS A 7 -5.85 -9.19 8.08
C LYS A 7 -4.83 -8.45 7.21
N TRP A 8 -5.33 -7.86 6.16
CA TRP A 8 -4.52 -7.07 5.24
C TRP A 8 -4.55 -5.63 5.74
N VAL A 9 -3.40 -5.13 6.21
CA VAL A 9 -3.32 -3.82 6.84
C VAL A 9 -2.55 -2.84 5.97
N VAL A 10 -3.19 -1.73 5.65
CA VAL A 10 -2.57 -0.63 4.90
C VAL A 10 -2.01 0.38 5.89
N THR A 11 -0.77 0.82 5.66
CA THR A 11 -0.17 1.94 6.38
C THR A 11 0.17 3.02 5.36
N ALA A 12 -0.29 4.23 5.59
CA ALA A 12 0.12 5.38 4.77
C ALA A 12 1.24 6.11 5.49
N PHE A 13 2.39 6.26 4.84
CA PHE A 13 3.55 6.90 5.46
C PHE A 13 3.43 8.42 5.31
N LEU A 14 2.92 9.07 6.34
CA LEU A 14 2.65 10.51 6.35
C LEU A 14 3.55 11.28 7.32
N PHE A 15 3.95 10.62 8.40
CA PHE A 15 4.57 11.31 9.53
C PHE A 15 5.91 10.72 9.90
N SER A 16 6.79 11.59 10.43
CA SER A 16 7.95 11.15 11.20
C SER A 16 7.70 11.56 12.64
N GLY A 17 8.10 10.71 13.59
CA GLY A 17 7.98 11.02 15.00
C GLY A 17 6.61 10.79 15.63
N ARG A 18 5.64 10.31 14.87
CA ARG A 18 4.34 9.86 15.40
C ARG A 18 3.79 8.75 14.51
N PRO A 19 2.84 7.94 15.03
CA PRO A 19 2.30 6.80 14.26
C PRO A 19 1.64 7.24 12.98
N ASN A 20 1.87 6.46 11.92
CA ASN A 20 1.18 6.63 10.64
C ASN A 20 -0.22 6.00 10.70
N PRO A 21 -1.19 6.54 9.96
CA PRO A 21 -2.52 5.95 9.93
C PRO A 21 -2.50 4.56 9.31
N GLN A 22 -3.32 3.67 9.87
CA GLN A 22 -3.45 2.29 9.40
C GLN A 22 -4.93 1.93 9.32
N TRP A 23 -5.26 1.04 8.38
CA TRP A 23 -6.61 0.50 8.26
C TRP A 23 -6.55 -0.86 7.58
N GLU A 24 -7.62 -1.64 7.74
CA GLU A 24 -7.72 -2.98 7.17
C GLU A 24 -8.52 -2.96 5.89
N LEU A 25 -8.10 -3.80 4.94
CA LEU A 25 -8.90 -4.06 3.74
C LEU A 25 -9.99 -5.08 4.04
N THR A 26 -11.14 -4.90 3.41
CA THR A 26 -12.17 -5.94 3.40
C THR A 26 -11.72 -7.08 2.48
N ALA A 27 -12.37 -8.25 2.59
CA ALA A 27 -12.08 -9.37 1.69
C ALA A 27 -12.27 -8.97 0.23
N LYS A 28 -13.31 -8.20 -0.06
CA LYS A 28 -13.58 -7.72 -1.41
C LYS A 28 -12.49 -6.78 -1.92
N GLN A 29 -12.03 -5.86 -1.07
CA GLN A 29 -10.94 -4.95 -1.43
C GLN A 29 -9.64 -5.70 -1.67
N SER A 30 -9.35 -6.73 -0.85
CA SER A 30 -8.16 -7.56 -1.02
C SER A 30 -8.20 -8.30 -2.35
N ALA A 31 -9.37 -8.78 -2.76
CA ALA A 31 -9.53 -9.47 -4.05
C ALA A 31 -9.28 -8.50 -5.22
N VAL A 32 -9.77 -7.26 -5.12
CA VAL A 32 -9.52 -6.24 -6.14
C VAL A 32 -8.02 -5.93 -6.22
N TRP A 33 -7.36 -5.78 -5.08
CA TRP A 33 -5.91 -5.54 -5.04
C TRP A 33 -5.14 -6.65 -5.75
N MET A 34 -5.45 -7.92 -5.46
CA MET A 34 -4.75 -9.04 -6.09
C MET A 34 -4.95 -9.05 -7.59
N ASN A 35 -6.14 -8.70 -8.06
CA ASN A 35 -6.41 -8.62 -9.48
C ASN A 35 -5.56 -7.52 -10.15
N LEU A 36 -5.47 -6.34 -9.53
CA LEU A 36 -4.63 -5.26 -10.03
C LEU A 36 -3.15 -5.67 -10.06
N TRP A 37 -2.69 -6.32 -9.00
CA TRP A 37 -1.31 -6.79 -8.91
C TRP A 37 -0.99 -7.79 -10.01
N GLN A 38 -1.88 -8.75 -10.24
CA GLN A 38 -1.63 -9.79 -11.24
C GLN A 38 -1.59 -9.24 -12.66
N GLN A 39 -2.30 -8.16 -12.92
CA GLN A 39 -2.35 -7.53 -14.25
C GLN A 39 -1.22 -6.54 -14.49
N ALA A 40 -0.53 -6.10 -13.46
CA ALA A 40 0.51 -5.09 -13.60
C ALA A 40 1.77 -5.67 -14.27
N ALA A 41 2.43 -4.85 -15.08
CA ALA A 41 3.62 -5.25 -15.81
C ALA A 41 4.84 -5.27 -14.90
N THR A 42 5.76 -6.22 -15.14
CA THR A 42 6.99 -6.32 -14.38
C THR A 42 7.84 -5.05 -14.54
N SER A 43 8.41 -4.59 -13.43
CA SER A 43 9.32 -3.45 -13.41
C SER A 43 10.74 -3.91 -13.12
N SER A 44 11.72 -3.22 -13.67
CA SER A 44 13.14 -3.44 -13.35
C SER A 44 13.57 -2.67 -12.11
N LYS A 45 12.70 -1.85 -11.56
CA LYS A 45 13.01 -1.00 -10.40
C LYS A 45 12.18 -1.42 -9.20
N ASP A 46 12.79 -1.36 -8.01
CA ASP A 46 12.07 -1.54 -6.75
C ASP A 46 11.60 -0.18 -6.24
N VAL A 47 10.61 -0.21 -5.36
CA VAL A 47 10.10 1.02 -4.74
C VAL A 47 11.21 1.68 -3.92
N GLU A 48 11.41 2.98 -4.15
CA GLU A 48 12.33 3.80 -3.36
C GLU A 48 11.54 4.91 -2.69
N ARG A 49 11.50 4.87 -1.37
CA ARG A 49 10.84 5.92 -0.60
C ARG A 49 11.86 7.02 -0.29
N PRO A 50 11.56 8.28 -0.66
CA PRO A 50 12.49 9.38 -0.37
C PRO A 50 12.54 9.70 1.13
N SER A 51 13.67 10.24 1.58
CA SER A 51 13.82 10.74 2.94
C SER A 51 13.37 12.21 3.00
N ILE A 52 12.07 12.42 2.83
CA ILE A 52 11.45 13.74 2.85
C ILE A 52 10.32 13.76 3.87
N LEU A 53 9.90 14.94 4.28
CA LEU A 53 8.73 15.11 5.11
C LEU A 53 7.48 14.94 4.25
N GLY A 54 6.42 14.44 4.87
CA GLY A 54 5.14 14.26 4.20
C GLY A 54 5.00 12.86 3.63
N TYR A 55 4.08 12.72 2.70
CA TYR A 55 3.69 11.42 2.16
C TYR A 55 4.81 10.77 1.35
N THR A 56 5.15 9.53 1.70
CA THR A 56 6.18 8.76 1.00
C THR A 56 5.70 7.35 0.65
N GLY A 57 4.41 7.18 0.39
CA GLY A 57 3.88 5.92 -0.08
C GLY A 57 3.08 5.16 0.95
N CYS A 58 2.74 3.92 0.59
CA CYS A 58 1.95 3.02 1.42
C CYS A 58 2.65 1.70 1.58
N ARG A 59 2.30 0.99 2.65
CA ARG A 59 2.64 -0.42 2.82
C ARG A 59 1.35 -1.19 3.00
N LEU A 60 1.24 -2.33 2.33
CA LEU A 60 0.15 -3.27 2.54
C LEU A 60 0.75 -4.54 3.12
N GLN A 61 0.49 -4.80 4.40
CA GLN A 61 0.98 -5.98 5.09
C GLN A 61 0.03 -7.14 4.85
N TYR A 62 0.56 -8.22 4.28
CA TYR A 62 -0.22 -9.42 3.97
C TYR A 62 -0.17 -10.43 5.12
N ASN A 63 1.05 -10.71 5.61
CA ASN A 63 1.27 -11.59 6.77
C ASN A 63 2.60 -11.19 7.41
N GLU A 64 3.09 -11.98 8.37
CA GLU A 64 4.32 -11.66 9.11
C GLU A 64 5.54 -11.49 8.21
N HIS A 65 5.55 -12.16 7.05
CA HIS A 65 6.74 -12.25 6.21
C HIS A 65 6.58 -11.57 4.85
N SER A 66 5.40 -11.05 4.54
CA SER A 66 5.10 -10.58 3.19
C SER A 66 4.37 -9.25 3.23
N HIS A 67 4.84 -8.30 2.42
CA HIS A 67 4.18 -7.01 2.29
C HIS A 67 4.49 -6.39 0.93
N TRP A 68 3.63 -5.48 0.51
CA TRP A 68 3.88 -4.61 -0.64
C TRP A 68 4.28 -3.22 -0.17
N LEU A 69 5.19 -2.58 -0.91
CA LEU A 69 5.44 -1.14 -0.80
C LEU A 69 4.97 -0.50 -2.11
N ILE A 70 4.31 0.62 -1.99
CA ILE A 70 3.69 1.31 -3.12
C ILE A 70 4.06 2.79 -3.07
N TYR A 71 4.70 3.28 -4.13
CA TYR A 71 5.02 4.69 -4.23
C TYR A 71 5.36 5.08 -5.66
N ASN A 72 4.77 6.18 -6.10
CA ASN A 72 5.18 6.94 -7.30
C ASN A 72 5.34 6.08 -8.56
N GLY A 73 4.34 5.25 -8.83
CA GLY A 73 4.31 4.46 -10.07
C GLY A 73 5.00 3.12 -9.99
N CYS A 74 5.36 2.68 -8.79
CA CYS A 74 6.02 1.39 -8.59
C CYS A 74 5.39 0.67 -7.41
N VAL A 75 5.28 -0.68 -7.52
CA VAL A 75 4.80 -1.54 -6.45
C VAL A 75 5.79 -2.69 -6.31
N SER A 76 6.32 -2.88 -5.11
CA SER A 76 7.26 -3.97 -4.81
C SER A 76 6.69 -4.89 -3.78
N PHE A 77 6.67 -6.20 -4.08
CA PHE A 77 6.23 -7.23 -3.16
C PHE A 77 7.43 -7.91 -2.54
N TYR A 78 7.54 -7.83 -1.22
CA TYR A 78 8.61 -8.44 -0.45
C TYR A 78 8.08 -9.69 0.24
N ASN A 79 8.72 -10.83 0.02
CA ASN A 79 8.36 -12.09 0.64
C ASN A 79 9.64 -12.80 1.06
N LYS A 80 9.96 -12.72 2.36
CA LYS A 80 11.22 -13.23 2.90
C LYS A 80 12.41 -12.62 2.15
N ASP A 81 13.16 -13.45 1.42
CA ASP A 81 14.37 -13.02 0.74
C ASP A 81 14.15 -12.61 -0.71
N SER A 82 12.90 -12.59 -1.15
CA SER A 82 12.60 -12.26 -2.54
C SER A 82 11.86 -10.95 -2.66
N VAL A 83 12.06 -10.28 -3.78
CA VAL A 83 11.30 -9.07 -4.13
C VAL A 83 10.88 -9.17 -5.59
N VAL A 84 9.62 -8.83 -5.86
CA VAL A 84 9.07 -8.74 -7.21
C VAL A 84 8.46 -7.37 -7.35
N SER A 85 8.87 -6.62 -8.37
CA SER A 85 8.38 -5.27 -8.58
C SER A 85 7.61 -5.17 -9.88
N LYS A 86 6.59 -4.32 -9.87
CA LYS A 86 5.74 -4.07 -11.03
C LYS A 86 5.46 -2.59 -11.17
N ASP A 87 5.15 -2.18 -12.39
CA ASP A 87 4.80 -0.80 -12.69
C ASP A 87 3.36 -0.53 -12.25
N ASP A 88 3.14 0.62 -11.61
CA ASP A 88 1.80 1.08 -11.25
C ASP A 88 1.38 2.16 -12.24
N LYS A 89 0.80 1.72 -13.34
CA LYS A 89 0.38 2.60 -14.42
C LYS A 89 -0.61 3.64 -13.91
N ASN A 90 -0.32 4.91 -14.15
CA ASN A 90 -1.14 6.04 -13.72
C ASN A 90 -1.38 6.06 -12.20
N LYS A 91 -0.53 5.39 -11.43
CA LYS A 91 -0.66 5.26 -9.96
C LYS A 91 -2.00 4.67 -9.56
N GLU A 92 -2.55 3.81 -10.39
CA GLU A 92 -3.89 3.24 -10.20
C GLU A 92 -3.98 2.40 -8.92
N MET A 93 -2.95 1.58 -8.65
CA MET A 93 -2.92 0.74 -7.46
C MET A 93 -2.76 1.59 -6.20
N GLU A 94 -1.89 2.59 -6.26
CA GLU A 94 -1.69 3.52 -5.14
C GLU A 94 -2.99 4.25 -4.81
N LYS A 95 -3.65 4.78 -5.83
CA LYS A 95 -4.93 5.47 -5.66
C LYS A 95 -6.00 4.56 -5.08
N PHE A 96 -6.04 3.31 -5.55
CA PHE A 96 -7.00 2.33 -5.03
C PHE A 96 -6.80 2.14 -3.52
N LEU A 97 -5.56 1.91 -3.07
CA LEU A 97 -5.31 1.70 -1.64
C LEU A 97 -5.71 2.92 -0.81
N LEU A 98 -5.34 4.11 -1.26
CA LEU A 98 -5.68 5.33 -0.53
C LEU A 98 -7.20 5.53 -0.43
N GLN A 99 -7.94 5.13 -1.45
CA GLN A 99 -9.40 5.25 -1.45
C GLN A 99 -10.09 4.25 -0.50
N THR A 100 -9.38 3.20 -0.08
CA THR A 100 -9.94 2.24 0.90
C THR A 100 -9.92 2.76 2.33
N ALA A 101 -9.27 3.89 2.59
CA ALA A 101 -9.16 4.45 3.93
C ALA A 101 -10.54 4.86 4.47
N PRO A 102 -10.77 4.72 5.78
CA PRO A 102 -11.99 5.25 6.39
C PRO A 102 -12.05 6.77 6.31
N ASN A 103 -13.23 7.33 6.50
CA ASN A 103 -13.48 8.75 6.24
C ASN A 103 -12.59 9.69 7.05
N ASP A 104 -12.34 9.38 8.32
CA ASP A 104 -11.48 10.21 9.16
C ASP A 104 -10.04 10.25 8.62
N ILE A 105 -9.54 9.11 8.15
CA ILE A 105 -8.20 9.05 7.54
C ILE A 105 -8.20 9.71 6.17
N LYS A 106 -9.26 9.53 5.38
CA LYS A 106 -9.37 10.24 4.08
C LYS A 106 -9.31 11.75 4.26
N ASN A 107 -9.93 12.27 5.32
CA ASN A 107 -9.88 13.71 5.59
C ASN A 107 -8.45 14.19 5.86
N VAL A 108 -7.67 13.40 6.60
CA VAL A 108 -6.26 13.70 6.80
C VAL A 108 -5.50 13.67 5.47
N LEU A 109 -5.73 12.65 4.66
CA LEU A 109 -5.06 12.54 3.35
C LEU A 109 -5.38 13.71 2.44
N ARG A 110 -6.65 14.16 2.43
CA ARG A 110 -7.05 15.32 1.64
C ARG A 110 -6.40 16.59 2.15
N SER A 111 -6.32 16.75 3.47
CA SER A 111 -5.71 17.96 4.06
C SER A 111 -4.23 18.07 3.72
N LEU A 112 -3.57 16.93 3.44
CA LEU A 112 -2.16 16.88 3.07
C LEU A 112 -1.97 16.79 1.54
N ALA A 113 -3.03 16.95 0.77
CA ALA A 113 -3.02 16.91 -0.70
C ALA A 113 -2.55 15.55 -1.24
N VAL A 114 -2.82 14.46 -0.51
CA VAL A 114 -2.48 13.10 -0.95
C VAL A 114 -3.62 12.49 -1.75
N LEU A 115 -4.85 12.87 -1.41
CA LEU A 115 -6.05 12.42 -2.12
C LEU A 115 -6.64 13.56 -2.92
#